data_5ebd80579e5c38dba698140f30f724ca
#
_entry.id   5ebd80579e5c38dba698140f30f724ca
#
_cell.length_a   1.000
_cell.length_b   1.000
_cell.length_c   1.000
_cell.angle_alpha   90.00
_cell.angle_beta   90.00
_cell.angle_gamma   90.00
#
_symmetry.space_group_name_H-M   'P 1'
#
loop_
_entity.id
_entity.type
_entity.pdbx_description
1 polymer ?
#
loop_
_entity_poly.entity_id
_entity_poly.type
_entity_poly.pdbx_seq_one_letter_code
_entity_poly.pdbx_strand_id
1 'polypeptide(L)'
;MDITLRIIDDTNEDAVVSLAVTDDQKKFIATNASSLETSRKEEYQKIARPFAIYADDTLVGFTMFAFEQDAPDPDDRYWLWRFMIDRHLQRRGYGSAALEAIIDYFRSHGADHILLSTKETNTAALSLYHKYQFVETGGMNDDEIVLRLAL
;
A
#
# COMPACT_ATOMS: atom_id res chain seq x y z
N MET A 1 -1.53 -0.38 20.45
CA MET A 1 -1.12 0.32 19.21
C MET A 1 -2.34 0.39 18.29
N ASP A 2 -2.89 1.57 18.12
CA ASP A 2 -4.03 1.78 17.23
C ASP A 2 -3.54 2.33 15.90
N ILE A 3 -3.72 1.56 14.83
CA ILE A 3 -3.39 2.01 13.49
C ILE A 3 -4.59 2.71 12.88
N THR A 4 -4.37 3.91 12.37
CA THR A 4 -5.38 4.66 11.61
C THR A 4 -4.82 5.06 10.26
N LEU A 5 -5.69 5.02 9.24
CA LEU A 5 -5.40 5.53 7.91
C LEU A 5 -6.04 6.93 7.81
N ARG A 6 -5.22 7.95 7.65
CA ARG A 6 -5.68 9.34 7.63
C ARG A 6 -5.46 9.97 6.26
N ILE A 7 -6.39 10.79 5.84
CA ILE A 7 -6.28 11.55 4.59
C ILE A 7 -5.04 12.43 4.65
N ILE A 8 -4.36 12.55 3.51
CA ILE A 8 -3.19 13.43 3.38
C ILE A 8 -3.69 14.79 2.91
N ASP A 9 -3.34 15.82 3.67
CA ASP A 9 -3.71 17.21 3.43
C ASP A 9 -2.54 18.15 3.77
N ASP A 10 -2.79 19.46 3.76
CA ASP A 10 -1.75 20.45 4.04
C ASP A 10 -1.12 20.30 5.43
N THR A 11 -1.82 19.65 6.37
CA THR A 11 -1.31 19.51 7.75
C THR A 11 -0.28 18.40 7.89
N ASN A 12 -0.25 17.41 7.00
CA ASN A 12 0.64 16.25 7.13
C ASN A 12 1.41 15.89 5.87
N GLU A 13 1.15 16.51 4.74
CA GLU A 13 1.79 16.12 3.47
C GLU A 13 3.32 16.20 3.53
N ASP A 14 3.88 17.28 4.06
CA ASP A 14 5.33 17.44 4.16
C ASP A 14 5.97 16.35 5.01
N ALA A 15 5.33 16.00 6.12
CA ALA A 15 5.80 14.92 6.97
C ALA A 15 5.74 13.57 6.26
N VAL A 16 4.66 13.29 5.52
CA VAL A 16 4.52 12.04 4.74
C VAL A 16 5.60 11.95 3.67
N VAL A 17 5.86 13.04 2.96
CA VAL A 17 6.91 13.08 1.91
C VAL A 17 8.30 12.86 2.50
N SER A 18 8.52 13.25 3.75
CA SER A 18 9.80 13.05 4.45
C SER A 18 10.06 11.61 4.84
N LEU A 19 9.03 10.76 4.91
CA LEU A 19 9.21 9.34 5.23
C LEU A 19 9.91 8.64 4.07
N ALA A 20 10.81 7.72 4.41
CA ALA A 20 11.55 6.96 3.39
C ALA A 20 11.83 5.55 3.88
N VAL A 21 11.92 4.63 2.93
CA VAL A 21 12.39 3.26 3.19
C VAL A 21 13.93 3.24 3.29
N THR A 22 14.49 2.10 3.69
CA THR A 22 15.95 1.92 3.68
C THR A 22 16.49 1.99 2.26
N ASP A 23 17.80 2.27 2.11
CA ASP A 23 18.42 2.35 0.79
C ASP A 23 18.25 1.06 -0.01
N ASP A 24 18.34 -0.10 0.66
CA ASP A 24 18.14 -1.41 0.01
C ASP A 24 16.71 -1.60 -0.50
N GLN A 25 15.74 -0.93 0.10
CA GLN A 25 14.32 -1.05 -0.26
C GLN A 25 13.88 -0.06 -1.33
N LYS A 26 14.68 0.97 -1.63
CA LYS A 26 14.32 2.01 -2.61
C LYS A 26 14.07 1.48 -4.01
N LYS A 27 14.68 0.35 -4.35
CA LYS A 27 14.46 -0.32 -5.64
C LYS A 27 13.09 -1.00 -5.76
N PHE A 28 12.36 -1.15 -4.65
CA PHE A 28 11.09 -1.87 -4.62
C PHE A 28 9.87 -0.96 -4.62
N ILE A 29 10.02 0.31 -4.28
CA ILE A 29 8.87 1.21 -4.14
C ILE A 29 9.24 2.64 -4.60
N ALA A 30 8.30 3.30 -5.25
CA ALA A 30 8.42 4.70 -5.60
C ALA A 30 8.42 5.56 -4.33
N THR A 31 9.01 6.77 -4.40
CA THR A 31 8.97 7.71 -3.28
C THR A 31 7.53 8.16 -3.00
N ASN A 32 7.27 8.60 -1.77
CA ASN A 32 5.95 9.11 -1.42
C ASN A 32 5.60 10.36 -2.24
N ALA A 33 6.57 11.23 -2.50
CA ALA A 33 6.36 12.41 -3.36
C ALA A 33 5.90 11.99 -4.77
N SER A 34 6.58 11.02 -5.37
CA SER A 34 6.23 10.50 -6.70
C SER A 34 4.85 9.86 -6.70
N SER A 35 4.52 9.09 -5.67
CA SER A 35 3.21 8.44 -5.55
C SER A 35 2.08 9.45 -5.42
N LEU A 36 2.26 10.50 -4.62
CA LEU A 36 1.27 11.56 -4.49
C LEU A 36 1.09 12.33 -5.79
N GLU A 37 2.17 12.61 -6.51
CA GLU A 37 2.09 13.23 -7.83
C GLU A 37 1.27 12.36 -8.80
N THR A 38 1.54 11.06 -8.82
CA THR A 38 0.78 10.10 -9.64
C THR A 38 -0.71 10.11 -9.28
N SER A 39 -1.04 10.15 -7.99
CA SER A 39 -2.44 10.15 -7.52
C SER A 39 -3.24 11.35 -8.00
N ARG A 40 -2.57 12.44 -8.33
CA ARG A 40 -3.19 13.71 -8.75
C ARG A 40 -3.30 13.84 -10.27
N LYS A 41 -2.74 12.91 -11.03
CA LYS A 41 -2.87 12.91 -12.50
C LYS A 41 -4.32 12.66 -12.89
N GLU A 42 -4.76 13.29 -13.98
CA GLU A 42 -6.14 13.19 -14.47
C GLU A 42 -6.58 11.73 -14.64
N GLU A 43 -5.69 10.87 -15.12
CA GLU A 43 -5.98 9.46 -15.37
C GLU A 43 -6.16 8.62 -14.10
N TYR A 44 -5.63 9.08 -12.94
CA TYR A 44 -5.65 8.31 -11.69
C TYR A 44 -6.43 8.97 -10.56
N GLN A 45 -6.73 10.27 -10.63
CA GLN A 45 -7.29 11.00 -9.48
C GLN A 45 -8.63 10.45 -8.97
N LYS A 46 -9.39 9.76 -9.81
CA LYS A 46 -10.68 9.18 -9.43
C LYS A 46 -10.54 7.82 -8.75
N ILE A 47 -9.43 7.12 -8.98
CA ILE A 47 -9.23 5.76 -8.47
C ILE A 47 -8.21 5.69 -7.36
N ALA A 48 -7.26 6.61 -7.31
CA ALA A 48 -6.20 6.61 -6.30
C ALA A 48 -6.71 7.06 -4.93
N ARG A 49 -6.35 6.31 -3.90
CA ARG A 49 -6.70 6.60 -2.50
C ARG A 49 -5.44 6.59 -1.65
N PRO A 50 -4.71 7.73 -1.56
CA PRO A 50 -3.52 7.82 -0.72
C PRO A 50 -3.88 8.08 0.73
N PHE A 51 -3.18 7.42 1.65
CA PHE A 51 -3.37 7.58 3.09
C PHE A 51 -2.05 7.64 3.83
N ALA A 52 -2.00 8.48 4.85
CA ALA A 52 -0.96 8.45 5.87
C ALA A 52 -1.30 7.39 6.90
N ILE A 53 -0.31 6.60 7.30
CA ILE A 53 -0.47 5.56 8.32
C ILE A 53 0.02 6.11 9.66
N TYR A 54 -0.86 6.13 10.65
CA TYR A 54 -0.53 6.55 12.01
C TYR A 54 -0.64 5.37 12.98
N ALA A 55 0.31 5.29 13.90
CA ALA A 55 0.20 4.45 15.09
C ALA A 55 -0.09 5.39 16.25
N ASP A 56 -1.29 5.32 16.83
CA ASP A 56 -1.81 6.35 17.73
C ASP A 56 -1.70 7.71 17.03
N ASP A 57 -0.95 8.67 17.56
CA ASP A 57 -0.76 9.98 16.92
C ASP A 57 0.60 10.13 16.20
N THR A 58 1.34 9.04 16.05
CA THR A 58 2.64 9.06 15.39
C THR A 58 2.52 8.63 13.94
N LEU A 59 3.00 9.46 13.03
CA LEU A 59 3.08 9.11 11.61
C LEU A 59 4.16 8.06 11.41
N VAL A 60 3.78 6.89 10.87
CA VAL A 60 4.71 5.76 10.72
C VAL A 60 4.89 5.30 9.27
N GLY A 61 3.98 5.63 8.38
CA GLY A 61 4.07 5.15 7.01
C GLY A 61 3.10 5.79 6.04
N PHE A 62 3.09 5.25 4.84
CA PHE A 62 2.25 5.70 3.74
C PHE A 62 1.71 4.50 2.98
N THR A 63 0.47 4.60 2.51
CA THR A 63 -0.13 3.61 1.63
C THR A 63 -1.00 4.28 0.59
N MET A 64 -1.20 3.62 -0.54
CA MET A 64 -2.08 4.11 -1.59
C MET A 64 -2.79 2.93 -2.23
N PHE A 65 -4.09 3.06 -2.39
CA PHE A 65 -4.95 2.07 -3.02
C PHE A 65 -5.42 2.55 -4.37
N ALA A 66 -5.79 1.63 -5.25
CA ALA A 66 -6.55 1.94 -6.45
C ALA A 66 -7.88 1.19 -6.36
N PHE A 67 -8.97 1.95 -6.36
CA PHE A 67 -10.35 1.42 -6.41
C PHE A 67 -10.96 1.84 -7.73
N GLU A 68 -11.06 0.90 -8.67
CA GLU A 68 -11.53 1.17 -10.03
C GLU A 68 -12.74 0.27 -10.32
N GLN A 69 -13.93 0.73 -9.93
CA GLN A 69 -15.17 -0.04 -10.08
C GLN A 69 -15.51 -0.37 -11.53
N ASP A 70 -15.08 0.48 -12.46
CA ASP A 70 -15.35 0.32 -13.89
C ASP A 70 -14.21 -0.41 -14.63
N ALA A 71 -13.30 -1.04 -13.92
CA ALA A 71 -12.23 -1.82 -14.56
C ALA A 71 -12.82 -2.90 -15.45
N PRO A 72 -12.31 -3.06 -16.70
CA PRO A 72 -12.79 -4.09 -17.62
C PRO A 72 -12.70 -5.50 -17.05
N ASP A 73 -11.61 -5.78 -16.32
CA ASP A 73 -11.45 -7.02 -15.57
C ASP A 73 -11.84 -6.76 -14.11
N PRO A 74 -12.85 -7.47 -13.57
CA PRO A 74 -13.24 -7.30 -12.16
C PRO A 74 -12.09 -7.52 -11.16
N ASP A 75 -11.11 -8.34 -11.49
CA ASP A 75 -9.95 -8.55 -10.62
C ASP A 75 -9.10 -7.30 -10.48
N ASP A 76 -9.13 -6.40 -11.45
CA ASP A 76 -8.36 -5.14 -11.40
C ASP A 76 -9.06 -4.02 -10.64
N ARG A 77 -10.19 -4.27 -10.00
CA ARG A 77 -10.94 -3.24 -9.26
C ARG A 77 -10.26 -2.78 -7.99
N TYR A 78 -9.50 -3.66 -7.34
CA TYR A 78 -9.01 -3.40 -5.96
C TYR A 78 -7.54 -3.73 -5.86
N TRP A 79 -6.70 -2.69 -5.86
CA TRP A 79 -5.24 -2.84 -5.75
C TRP A 79 -4.69 -2.14 -4.53
N LEU A 80 -3.85 -2.84 -3.78
CA LEU A 80 -2.91 -2.22 -2.85
C LEU A 80 -1.70 -1.76 -3.67
N TRP A 81 -1.68 -0.48 -4.01
CA TRP A 81 -0.74 0.07 -4.99
C TRP A 81 0.60 0.46 -4.38
N ARG A 82 0.57 1.08 -3.19
CA ARG A 82 1.77 1.48 -2.46
C ARG A 82 1.59 1.18 -0.99
N PHE A 83 2.67 0.72 -0.33
CA PHE A 83 2.68 0.46 1.10
C PHE A 83 4.10 0.50 1.63
N MET A 84 4.38 1.39 2.60
CA MET A 84 5.69 1.48 3.23
C MET A 84 5.57 1.92 4.69
N ILE A 85 6.53 1.48 5.49
CA ILE A 85 6.78 1.97 6.85
C ILE A 85 8.13 2.68 6.84
N ASP A 86 8.20 3.82 7.52
CA ASP A 86 9.43 4.61 7.58
C ASP A 86 10.60 3.79 8.11
N ARG A 87 11.79 4.00 7.52
CA ARG A 87 13.00 3.22 7.82
C ARG A 87 13.37 3.21 9.30
N HIS A 88 13.08 4.28 10.03
CA HIS A 88 13.40 4.38 11.46
C HIS A 88 12.40 3.64 12.35
N LEU A 89 11.30 3.17 11.80
CA LEU A 89 10.18 2.57 12.52
C LEU A 89 9.90 1.12 12.11
N GLN A 90 10.72 0.57 11.23
CA GLN A 90 10.55 -0.82 10.80
C GLN A 90 10.93 -1.81 11.89
N ARG A 91 10.46 -3.06 11.76
CA ARG A 91 10.72 -4.17 12.70
C ARG A 91 10.17 -3.92 14.10
N ARG A 92 9.11 -3.14 14.22
CA ARG A 92 8.42 -2.85 15.48
C ARG A 92 6.96 -3.33 15.46
N GLY A 93 6.57 -4.10 14.43
CA GLY A 93 5.21 -4.59 14.28
C GLY A 93 4.26 -3.63 13.55
N TYR A 94 4.70 -2.46 13.15
CA TYR A 94 3.83 -1.50 12.45
C TYR A 94 3.38 -2.00 11.08
N GLY A 95 4.26 -2.68 10.35
CA GLY A 95 3.92 -3.24 9.04
C GLY A 95 2.77 -4.23 9.11
N SER A 96 2.82 -5.18 10.04
CA SER A 96 1.75 -6.14 10.26
C SER A 96 0.46 -5.47 10.70
N ALA A 97 0.52 -4.58 11.68
CA ALA A 97 -0.66 -3.87 12.17
C ALA A 97 -1.28 -2.98 11.08
N ALA A 98 -0.45 -2.32 10.29
CA ALA A 98 -0.92 -1.50 9.17
C ALA A 98 -1.59 -2.35 8.09
N LEU A 99 -1.01 -3.52 7.76
CA LEU A 99 -1.62 -4.40 6.76
C LEU A 99 -2.99 -4.92 7.23
N GLU A 100 -3.15 -5.21 8.51
CA GLU A 100 -4.46 -5.57 9.07
C GLU A 100 -5.47 -4.44 8.88
N ALA A 101 -5.07 -3.20 9.18
CA ALA A 101 -5.93 -2.04 8.97
C ALA A 101 -6.27 -1.81 7.49
N ILE A 102 -5.32 -2.05 6.59
CA ILE A 102 -5.52 -1.97 5.14
C ILE A 102 -6.55 -3.01 4.69
N ILE A 103 -6.40 -4.26 5.13
CA ILE A 103 -7.34 -5.34 4.79
C ILE A 103 -8.75 -4.99 5.29
N ASP A 104 -8.86 -4.48 6.51
CA ASP A 104 -10.15 -4.05 7.06
C ASP A 104 -10.77 -2.90 6.24
N TYR A 105 -9.96 -1.96 5.77
CA TYR A 105 -10.43 -0.88 4.90
C TYR A 105 -11.04 -1.44 3.62
N PHE A 106 -10.32 -2.33 2.92
CA PHE A 106 -10.83 -2.93 1.67
C PHE A 106 -12.14 -3.66 1.93
N ARG A 107 -12.18 -4.49 2.97
CA ARG A 107 -13.38 -5.27 3.32
C ARG A 107 -14.57 -4.36 3.64
N SER A 108 -14.36 -3.32 4.43
CA SER A 108 -15.43 -2.41 4.84
C SER A 108 -15.90 -1.49 3.72
N HIS A 109 -15.12 -1.34 2.66
CA HIS A 109 -15.47 -0.53 1.49
C HIS A 109 -15.94 -1.37 0.30
N GLY A 110 -16.34 -2.62 0.55
CA GLY A 110 -17.03 -3.46 -0.43
C GLY A 110 -16.12 -4.27 -1.33
N ALA A 111 -14.83 -4.30 -1.09
CA ALA A 111 -13.92 -5.13 -1.88
C ALA A 111 -14.07 -6.60 -1.48
N ASP A 112 -14.05 -7.49 -2.47
CA ASP A 112 -14.07 -8.93 -2.25
C ASP A 112 -12.70 -9.57 -2.43
N HIS A 113 -11.70 -8.76 -2.78
CA HIS A 113 -10.30 -9.20 -2.89
C HIS A 113 -9.37 -8.01 -2.85
N ILE A 114 -8.08 -8.29 -2.70
CA ILE A 114 -6.99 -7.31 -2.86
C ILE A 114 -5.96 -7.92 -3.78
N LEU A 115 -5.58 -7.17 -4.84
CA LEU A 115 -4.39 -7.48 -5.64
C LEU A 115 -3.24 -6.59 -5.20
N LEU A 116 -2.04 -7.10 -5.31
CA LEU A 116 -0.81 -6.33 -5.20
C LEU A 116 0.27 -6.96 -6.07
N SER A 117 1.31 -6.20 -6.37
CA SER A 117 2.47 -6.74 -7.06
C SER A 117 3.75 -6.32 -6.34
N THR A 118 4.76 -7.17 -6.41
CA THR A 118 6.07 -6.90 -5.83
C THR A 118 7.12 -7.75 -6.54
N LYS A 119 8.38 -7.31 -6.48
CA LYS A 119 9.48 -8.10 -7.05
C LYS A 119 9.74 -9.34 -6.23
N GLU A 120 10.08 -10.45 -6.90
CA GLU A 120 10.42 -11.72 -6.21
C GLU A 120 11.56 -11.56 -5.22
N THR A 121 12.46 -10.61 -5.46
CA THR A 121 13.61 -10.35 -4.59
C THR A 121 13.24 -9.58 -3.32
N ASN A 122 12.03 -9.02 -3.25
CA ASN A 122 11.55 -8.32 -2.05
C ASN A 122 11.04 -9.34 -1.02
N THR A 123 11.96 -10.09 -0.43
CA THR A 123 11.63 -11.24 0.45
C THR A 123 10.94 -10.83 1.74
N ALA A 124 11.28 -9.67 2.29
CA ALA A 124 10.63 -9.18 3.52
C ALA A 124 9.15 -8.87 3.27
N ALA A 125 8.84 -8.21 2.15
CA ALA A 125 7.45 -7.93 1.78
C ALA A 125 6.68 -9.21 1.48
N LEU A 126 7.27 -10.14 0.73
CA LEU A 126 6.64 -11.42 0.42
C LEU A 126 6.33 -12.22 1.68
N SER A 127 7.24 -12.26 2.65
CA SER A 127 7.00 -12.94 3.93
C SER A 127 5.79 -12.35 4.65
N LEU A 128 5.68 -11.02 4.67
CA LEU A 128 4.54 -10.33 5.29
C LEU A 128 3.23 -10.67 4.57
N TYR A 129 3.22 -10.60 3.24
CA TYR A 129 2.00 -10.88 2.47
C TYR A 129 1.58 -12.33 2.59
N HIS A 130 2.50 -13.28 2.53
CA HIS A 130 2.19 -14.72 2.72
C HIS A 130 1.64 -14.99 4.12
N LYS A 131 2.15 -14.32 5.14
CA LYS A 131 1.63 -14.44 6.52
C LYS A 131 0.16 -14.06 6.58
N TYR A 132 -0.28 -13.10 5.79
CA TYR A 132 -1.68 -12.65 5.75
C TYR A 132 -2.51 -13.34 4.66
N GLN A 133 -2.02 -14.46 4.14
CA GLN A 133 -2.75 -15.34 3.21
C GLN A 133 -2.86 -14.79 1.78
N PHE A 134 -2.06 -13.82 1.40
CA PHE A 134 -1.91 -13.48 -0.01
C PHE A 134 -1.23 -14.63 -0.73
N VAL A 135 -1.76 -15.00 -1.91
CA VAL A 135 -1.23 -16.08 -2.72
C VAL A 135 -0.83 -15.58 -4.10
N GLU A 136 0.22 -16.16 -4.66
CA GLU A 136 0.68 -15.83 -6.01
C GLU A 136 -0.36 -16.28 -7.03
N THR A 137 -0.69 -15.38 -7.97
CA THR A 137 -1.70 -15.66 -9.01
C THR A 137 -1.11 -16.37 -10.23
N GLY A 138 0.21 -16.35 -10.38
CA GLY A 138 0.88 -16.76 -11.60
C GLY A 138 0.99 -15.65 -12.65
N GLY A 139 0.33 -14.52 -12.42
CA GLY A 139 0.41 -13.35 -13.30
C GLY A 139 1.60 -12.47 -12.97
N MET A 140 1.92 -11.60 -13.92
CA MET A 140 2.99 -10.61 -13.80
C MET A 140 2.45 -9.22 -14.09
N ASN A 141 3.00 -8.23 -13.39
CA ASN A 141 2.80 -6.82 -13.66
C ASN A 141 4.19 -6.23 -13.92
N ASP A 142 4.54 -6.05 -15.20
CA ASP A 142 5.91 -5.77 -15.64
C ASP A 142 6.86 -6.84 -15.08
N ASP A 143 7.84 -6.48 -14.26
CA ASP A 143 8.81 -7.42 -13.66
C ASP A 143 8.40 -7.87 -12.25
N GLU A 144 7.17 -7.58 -11.84
CA GLU A 144 6.66 -7.92 -10.51
C GLU A 144 5.67 -9.08 -10.56
N ILE A 145 5.75 -9.96 -9.57
CA ILE A 145 4.74 -11.00 -9.41
C ILE A 145 3.48 -10.42 -8.77
N VAL A 146 2.34 -10.97 -9.16
CA VAL A 146 1.03 -10.53 -8.66
C VAL A 146 0.52 -11.50 -7.61
N LEU A 147 0.10 -10.96 -6.47
CA LEU A 147 -0.51 -11.72 -5.38
C LEU A 147 -1.94 -11.27 -5.16
N ARG A 148 -2.76 -12.17 -4.62
CA ARG A 148 -4.19 -11.93 -4.36
C ARG A 148 -4.58 -12.45 -2.99
N LEU A 149 -5.40 -11.66 -2.30
CA LEU A 149 -6.09 -12.06 -1.08
C LEU A 149 -7.59 -12.04 -1.32
N ALA A 150 -8.26 -13.17 -1.12
CA ALA A 150 -9.73 -13.23 -1.11
C ALA A 150 -10.24 -12.70 0.23
N LEU A 151 -11.24 -11.85 0.20
CA LEU A 151 -11.83 -11.25 1.40
C LEU A 151 -13.18 -11.89 1.78
#